data_9a84ff9a05d7f12aacde9bf114f7e16c
#
_entry.id   9a84ff9a05d7f12aacde9bf114f7e16c
#
_cell.length_a   1.000
_cell.length_b   1.000
_cell.length_c   1.000
_cell.angle_alpha   90.00
_cell.angle_beta   90.00
_cell.angle_gamma   90.00
#
_symmetry.space_group_name_H-M   'P 1'
#
loop_
_entity.id
_entity.type
_entity.pdbx_description
1 polymer ?
#
loop_
_entity_poly.entity_id
_entity_poly.type
_entity_poly.pdbx_seq_one_letter_code
_entity_poly.pdbx_strand_id
1 'polypeptide(L)'
;MFCECFNLIKLPNLHLMNTNNVTNMSYMFYLCSSLTTLPDISKWNTNNVTNMSYMFSGCSSLTTLPDISNWNTNNVTTMSSMFQYCSSLTTLPDISKWNTNNVTYMSSMFFNCSSILSLPDISYWNINNVTNMSYIFYDCSSLTSLPDISNWNINNVTNMSYIYVFLL
;
A
#
# COMPACT_ATOMS: atom_id res chain seq x y z
N MET A 1 -4.75 -13.55 -7.22
CA MET A 1 -4.16 -14.46 -8.24
C MET A 1 -3.05 -15.28 -7.61
N PHE A 2 -2.06 -14.67 -6.96
CA PHE A 2 -0.97 -15.37 -6.27
C PHE A 2 -1.16 -15.41 -4.74
N CYS A 3 -2.41 -15.37 -4.29
CA CYS A 3 -2.76 -15.36 -2.87
C CYS A 3 -2.22 -16.60 -2.16
N GLU A 4 -1.59 -16.41 -0.99
CA GLU A 4 -1.06 -17.47 -0.11
C GLU A 4 0.00 -18.38 -0.77
N CYS A 5 0.73 -17.85 -1.75
CA CYS A 5 1.84 -18.57 -2.36
C CYS A 5 3.10 -18.45 -1.49
N PHE A 6 3.07 -19.01 -0.27
CA PHE A 6 4.09 -18.84 0.76
C PHE A 6 5.52 -19.19 0.31
N ASN A 7 5.68 -20.17 -0.56
CA ASN A 7 6.98 -20.67 -1.03
C ASN A 7 7.42 -20.04 -2.36
N LEU A 8 6.66 -19.09 -2.88
CA LEU A 8 6.95 -18.46 -4.16
C LEU A 8 8.10 -17.44 -3.98
N ILE A 9 9.27 -17.73 -4.54
CA ILE A 9 10.47 -16.89 -4.41
C ILE A 9 10.51 -15.82 -5.51
N LYS A 10 10.10 -16.18 -6.72
CA LYS A 10 10.12 -15.32 -7.90
C LYS A 10 8.89 -15.54 -8.77
N LEU A 11 8.46 -14.49 -9.42
CA LEU A 11 7.38 -14.53 -10.38
C LEU A 11 7.92 -14.46 -11.83
N PRO A 12 7.22 -15.05 -12.80
CA PRO A 12 7.51 -14.79 -14.20
C PRO A 12 7.25 -13.33 -14.54
N ASN A 13 7.68 -12.94 -15.72
CA ASN A 13 7.46 -11.58 -16.19
C ASN A 13 5.96 -11.27 -16.33
N LEU A 14 5.46 -10.32 -15.53
CA LEU A 14 4.04 -9.96 -15.43
C LEU A 14 3.66 -8.78 -16.34
N HIS A 15 4.61 -8.14 -17.04
CA HIS A 15 4.32 -6.95 -17.86
C HIS A 15 3.40 -7.26 -19.06
N LEU A 16 3.29 -8.52 -19.46
CA LEU A 16 2.40 -8.96 -20.53
C LEU A 16 0.95 -9.22 -20.08
N MET A 17 0.69 -9.13 -18.79
CA MET A 17 -0.67 -9.32 -18.28
C MET A 17 -1.58 -8.19 -18.72
N ASN A 18 -2.66 -8.55 -19.42
CA ASN A 18 -3.70 -7.57 -19.75
C ASN A 18 -4.58 -7.30 -18.52
N THR A 19 -4.43 -6.11 -17.96
CA THR A 19 -5.20 -5.66 -16.79
C THR A 19 -6.31 -4.66 -17.13
N ASN A 20 -6.61 -4.44 -18.42
CA ASN A 20 -7.53 -3.39 -18.87
C ASN A 20 -8.95 -3.47 -18.27
N ASN A 21 -9.43 -4.66 -17.97
CA ASN A 21 -10.77 -4.88 -17.43
C ASN A 21 -10.75 -5.26 -15.95
N VAL A 22 -9.59 -5.16 -15.27
CA VAL A 22 -9.48 -5.51 -13.86
C VAL A 22 -10.06 -4.40 -13.01
N THR A 23 -11.05 -4.74 -12.19
CA THR A 23 -11.70 -3.83 -11.24
C THR A 23 -11.25 -4.10 -9.79
N ASN A 24 -10.74 -5.30 -9.52
CA ASN A 24 -10.34 -5.71 -8.18
C ASN A 24 -8.95 -6.36 -8.21
N MET A 25 -7.98 -5.71 -7.54
CA MET A 25 -6.61 -6.22 -7.35
C MET A 25 -6.33 -6.64 -5.91
N SER A 26 -7.39 -6.72 -5.06
CA SER A 26 -7.20 -7.15 -3.68
C SER A 26 -6.58 -8.55 -3.58
N TYR A 27 -5.76 -8.77 -2.57
CA TYR A 27 -5.11 -10.05 -2.28
C TYR A 27 -4.24 -10.62 -3.42
N MET A 28 -3.82 -9.80 -4.41
CA MET A 28 -3.11 -10.34 -5.58
C MET A 28 -1.83 -11.09 -5.21
N PHE A 29 -1.05 -10.56 -4.27
CA PHE A 29 0.19 -11.16 -3.75
C PHE A 29 0.11 -11.43 -2.24
N TYR A 30 -1.11 -11.51 -1.70
CA TYR A 30 -1.33 -11.70 -0.28
C TYR A 30 -0.60 -12.93 0.26
N LEU A 31 0.18 -12.75 1.34
CA LEU A 31 0.97 -13.79 1.99
C LEU A 31 1.97 -14.52 1.06
N CYS A 32 2.48 -13.85 0.03
CA CYS A 32 3.63 -14.34 -0.72
C CYS A 32 4.92 -14.11 0.08
N SER A 33 5.04 -14.77 1.25
CA SER A 33 6.03 -14.45 2.28
C SER A 33 7.48 -14.70 1.89
N SER A 34 7.75 -15.61 0.94
CA SER A 34 9.09 -15.87 0.41
C SER A 34 9.45 -15.03 -0.83
N LEU A 35 8.53 -14.19 -1.31
CA LEU A 35 8.76 -13.39 -2.50
C LEU A 35 9.74 -12.25 -2.19
N THR A 36 10.94 -12.30 -2.80
CA THR A 36 12.00 -11.31 -2.53
C THR A 36 11.95 -10.11 -3.45
N THR A 37 11.44 -10.30 -4.68
CA THR A 37 11.33 -9.26 -5.69
C THR A 37 10.07 -9.46 -6.52
N LEU A 38 9.47 -8.36 -6.99
CA LEU A 38 8.42 -8.38 -7.98
C LEU A 38 8.97 -8.04 -9.37
N PRO A 39 8.46 -8.66 -10.44
CA PRO A 39 8.75 -8.22 -11.80
C PRO A 39 8.13 -6.84 -12.05
N ASP A 40 8.50 -6.22 -13.17
CA ASP A 40 7.92 -4.94 -13.58
C ASP A 40 6.40 -5.05 -13.78
N ILE A 41 5.66 -4.29 -12.98
CA ILE A 41 4.20 -4.13 -13.04
C ILE A 41 3.80 -2.67 -13.31
N SER A 42 4.76 -1.80 -13.66
CA SER A 42 4.53 -0.36 -13.89
C SER A 42 3.54 -0.10 -15.03
N LYS A 43 3.45 -1.02 -15.97
CA LYS A 43 2.57 -0.91 -17.15
C LYS A 43 1.17 -1.47 -16.95
N TRP A 44 0.84 -1.97 -15.79
CA TRP A 44 -0.51 -2.42 -15.52
C TRP A 44 -1.50 -1.27 -15.62
N ASN A 45 -2.55 -1.49 -16.38
CA ASN A 45 -3.66 -0.55 -16.45
C ASN A 45 -4.53 -0.69 -15.21
N THR A 46 -4.53 0.33 -14.37
CA THR A 46 -5.31 0.39 -13.13
C THR A 46 -6.52 1.31 -13.21
N ASN A 47 -6.87 1.79 -14.43
CA ASN A 47 -7.94 2.78 -14.63
C ASN A 47 -9.30 2.35 -14.07
N ASN A 48 -9.59 1.04 -14.08
CA ASN A 48 -10.87 0.51 -13.63
C ASN A 48 -10.82 -0.09 -12.22
N VAL A 49 -9.65 -0.04 -11.55
CA VAL A 49 -9.47 -0.66 -10.24
C VAL A 49 -10.15 0.16 -9.16
N THR A 50 -11.01 -0.50 -8.40
CA THR A 50 -11.73 0.08 -7.26
C THR A 50 -11.22 -0.42 -5.91
N ASN A 51 -10.58 -1.61 -5.88
CA ASN A 51 -10.11 -2.25 -4.65
C ASN A 51 -8.65 -2.72 -4.79
N MET A 52 -7.78 -2.18 -3.93
CA MET A 52 -6.36 -2.57 -3.80
C MET A 52 -6.03 -3.12 -2.40
N SER A 53 -7.05 -3.46 -1.60
CA SER A 53 -6.84 -3.94 -0.23
C SER A 53 -6.00 -5.21 -0.19
N TYR A 54 -5.07 -5.29 0.77
CA TYR A 54 -4.22 -6.47 1.00
C TYR A 54 -3.36 -6.90 -0.18
N MET A 55 -3.17 -6.04 -1.20
CA MET A 55 -2.53 -6.44 -2.46
C MET A 55 -1.13 -7.05 -2.26
N PHE A 56 -0.33 -6.48 -1.36
CA PHE A 56 1.01 -6.95 -1.01
C PHE A 56 1.12 -7.38 0.46
N SER A 57 -0.01 -7.46 1.17
CA SER A 57 0.01 -7.78 2.61
C SER A 57 0.67 -9.13 2.86
N GLY A 58 1.59 -9.16 3.82
CA GLY A 58 2.34 -10.38 4.19
C GLY A 58 3.45 -10.78 3.21
N CYS A 59 3.83 -9.90 2.26
CA CYS A 59 5.05 -10.10 1.46
C CYS A 59 6.30 -9.79 2.31
N SER A 60 6.52 -10.57 3.37
CA SER A 60 7.48 -10.26 4.44
C SER A 60 8.95 -10.29 4.01
N SER A 61 9.29 -11.00 2.93
CA SER A 61 10.64 -11.02 2.36
C SER A 61 10.87 -9.99 1.25
N LEU A 62 9.84 -9.24 0.86
CA LEU A 62 9.93 -8.26 -0.23
C LEU A 62 10.72 -7.02 0.23
N THR A 63 11.86 -6.76 -0.39
CA THR A 63 12.75 -5.66 0.01
C THR A 63 12.46 -4.35 -0.70
N THR A 64 11.97 -4.43 -1.93
CA THR A 64 11.62 -3.28 -2.77
C THR A 64 10.40 -3.60 -3.63
N LEU A 65 9.68 -2.56 -4.03
CA LEU A 65 8.61 -2.64 -5.03
C LEU A 65 9.10 -2.09 -6.38
N PRO A 66 8.58 -2.59 -7.50
CA PRO A 66 8.76 -1.91 -8.79
C PRO A 66 8.06 -0.55 -8.77
N ASP A 67 8.36 0.28 -9.78
CA ASP A 67 7.72 1.59 -9.88
C ASP A 67 6.21 1.45 -10.14
N ILE A 68 5.41 1.90 -9.17
CA ILE A 68 3.94 1.96 -9.22
C ILE A 68 3.42 3.40 -9.15
N SER A 69 4.30 4.40 -9.32
CA SER A 69 3.97 5.83 -9.22
C SER A 69 2.91 6.28 -10.24
N ASN A 70 2.91 5.64 -11.41
CA ASN A 70 2.00 5.97 -12.51
C ASN A 70 0.66 5.20 -12.46
N TRP A 71 0.42 4.40 -11.44
CA TRP A 71 -0.88 3.74 -11.32
C TRP A 71 -1.99 4.77 -11.15
N ASN A 72 -3.03 4.65 -11.97
CA ASN A 72 -4.22 5.46 -11.84
C ASN A 72 -5.08 4.96 -10.67
N THR A 73 -5.19 5.75 -9.62
CA THR A 73 -5.96 5.43 -8.41
C THR A 73 -7.29 6.21 -8.33
N ASN A 74 -7.71 6.87 -9.41
CA ASN A 74 -8.89 7.74 -9.42
C ASN A 74 -10.19 7.02 -8.98
N ASN A 75 -10.31 5.73 -9.26
CA ASN A 75 -11.51 4.95 -8.94
C ASN A 75 -11.34 4.09 -7.68
N VAL A 76 -10.19 4.14 -7.01
CA VAL A 76 -9.92 3.30 -5.84
C VAL A 76 -10.70 3.82 -4.63
N THR A 77 -11.45 2.93 -4.00
CA THR A 77 -12.26 3.21 -2.81
C THR A 77 -11.65 2.64 -1.53
N THR A 78 -10.78 1.65 -1.64
CA THR A 78 -10.11 1.06 -0.47
C THR A 78 -8.67 0.64 -0.78
N MET A 79 -7.76 1.03 0.14
CA MET A 79 -6.35 0.66 0.16
C MET A 79 -5.97 -0.01 1.49
N SER A 80 -6.97 -0.49 2.26
CA SER A 80 -6.71 -1.08 3.57
C SER A 80 -5.71 -2.22 3.49
N SER A 81 -4.75 -2.21 4.41
CA SER A 81 -3.74 -3.28 4.55
C SER A 81 -2.89 -3.53 3.30
N MET A 82 -2.79 -2.56 2.37
CA MET A 82 -2.14 -2.79 1.07
C MET A 82 -0.69 -3.28 1.21
N PHE A 83 0.05 -2.73 2.17
CA PHE A 83 1.45 -3.09 2.45
C PHE A 83 1.64 -3.70 3.84
N GLN A 84 0.56 -4.09 4.50
CA GLN A 84 0.60 -4.66 5.84
C GLN A 84 1.56 -5.85 5.92
N TYR A 85 2.39 -5.91 6.98
CA TYR A 85 3.40 -6.98 7.18
C TYR A 85 4.44 -7.12 6.04
N CYS A 86 4.70 -6.07 5.27
CA CYS A 86 5.88 -6.02 4.39
C CYS A 86 7.13 -5.68 5.22
N SER A 87 7.49 -6.56 6.16
CA SER A 87 8.46 -6.28 7.22
C SER A 87 9.91 -6.07 6.74
N SER A 88 10.26 -6.57 5.54
CA SER A 88 11.58 -6.34 4.93
C SER A 88 11.61 -5.16 3.95
N LEU A 89 10.47 -4.53 3.69
CA LEU A 89 10.39 -3.42 2.74
C LEU A 89 11.09 -2.18 3.31
N THR A 90 12.15 -1.72 2.66
CA THR A 90 12.97 -0.59 3.15
C THR A 90 12.53 0.76 2.60
N THR A 91 11.96 0.77 1.41
CA THR A 91 11.48 1.97 0.72
C THR A 91 10.22 1.67 -0.09
N LEU A 92 9.40 2.70 -0.29
CA LEU A 92 8.29 2.67 -1.24
C LEU A 92 8.65 3.47 -2.49
N PRO A 93 8.14 3.11 -3.68
CA PRO A 93 8.15 3.99 -4.83
C PRO A 93 7.37 5.27 -4.54
N ASP A 94 7.54 6.30 -5.38
CA ASP A 94 6.81 7.56 -5.21
C ASP A 94 5.30 7.38 -5.44
N ILE A 95 4.55 7.35 -4.34
CA ILE A 95 3.08 7.28 -4.35
C ILE A 95 2.43 8.63 -4.03
N SER A 96 3.19 9.72 -4.03
CA SER A 96 2.69 11.07 -3.70
C SER A 96 1.56 11.53 -4.65
N LYS A 97 1.61 11.07 -5.91
CA LYS A 97 0.65 11.45 -6.96
C LYS A 97 -0.61 10.58 -6.98
N TRP A 98 -0.72 9.59 -6.13
CA TRP A 98 -1.93 8.80 -6.08
C TRP A 98 -3.13 9.65 -5.69
N ASN A 99 -4.17 9.58 -6.49
CA ASN A 99 -5.43 10.26 -6.20
C ASN A 99 -6.21 9.45 -5.14
N THR A 100 -6.40 10.03 -3.98
CA THR A 100 -7.10 9.43 -2.86
C THR A 100 -8.51 9.99 -2.63
N ASN A 101 -9.01 10.80 -3.58
CA ASN A 101 -10.31 11.50 -3.44
C ASN A 101 -11.49 10.56 -3.16
N ASN A 102 -11.47 9.34 -3.70
CA ASN A 102 -12.54 8.38 -3.55
C ASN A 102 -12.27 7.31 -2.47
N VAL A 103 -11.13 7.38 -1.80
CA VAL A 103 -10.76 6.39 -0.79
C VAL A 103 -11.53 6.62 0.49
N THR A 104 -12.19 5.57 0.97
CA THR A 104 -12.96 5.55 2.22
C THR A 104 -12.28 4.75 3.32
N TYR A 105 -11.44 3.77 2.97
CA TYR A 105 -10.76 2.90 3.94
C TYR A 105 -9.25 2.84 3.66
N MET A 106 -8.45 3.21 4.69
CA MET A 106 -6.98 3.17 4.68
C MET A 106 -6.40 2.45 5.90
N SER A 107 -7.23 1.71 6.64
CA SER A 107 -6.76 1.05 7.87
C SER A 107 -5.59 0.11 7.60
N SER A 108 -4.62 0.10 8.51
CA SER A 108 -3.46 -0.80 8.47
C SER A 108 -2.62 -0.75 7.19
N MET A 109 -2.69 0.34 6.41
CA MET A 109 -2.06 0.39 5.07
C MET A 109 -0.57 0.07 5.12
N PHE A 110 0.14 0.55 6.16
CA PHE A 110 1.57 0.32 6.38
C PHE A 110 1.85 -0.43 7.69
N PHE A 111 0.83 -1.07 8.28
CA PHE A 111 0.97 -1.77 9.55
C PHE A 111 2.10 -2.81 9.50
N ASN A 112 3.03 -2.76 10.47
CA ASN A 112 4.19 -3.63 10.57
C ASN A 112 5.11 -3.63 9.32
N CYS A 113 5.26 -2.45 8.68
CA CYS A 113 6.35 -2.22 7.74
C CYS A 113 7.63 -1.88 8.52
N SER A 114 8.12 -2.82 9.32
CA SER A 114 9.11 -2.57 10.37
C SER A 114 10.49 -2.13 9.89
N SER A 115 10.84 -2.36 8.62
CA SER A 115 12.12 -1.95 8.03
C SER A 115 12.04 -0.64 7.21
N ILE A 116 10.84 -0.05 7.03
CA ILE A 116 10.72 1.16 6.22
C ILE A 116 11.34 2.36 6.96
N LEU A 117 12.26 3.06 6.28
CA LEU A 117 13.01 4.17 6.88
C LEU A 117 12.30 5.52 6.73
N SER A 118 11.61 5.71 5.61
CA SER A 118 10.84 6.91 5.30
C SER A 118 9.67 6.57 4.38
N LEU A 119 8.63 7.37 4.45
CA LEU A 119 7.51 7.31 3.51
C LEU A 119 7.70 8.39 2.42
N PRO A 120 7.19 8.17 1.19
CA PRO A 120 7.04 9.23 0.20
C PRO A 120 6.19 10.38 0.75
N ASP A 121 6.26 11.55 0.10
CA ASP A 121 5.43 12.69 0.49
C ASP A 121 3.94 12.39 0.21
N ILE A 122 3.20 12.11 1.28
CA ILE A 122 1.75 11.85 1.26
C ILE A 122 0.94 13.05 1.79
N SER A 123 1.56 14.21 1.96
CA SER A 123 0.91 15.44 2.46
C SER A 123 -0.26 15.89 1.58
N TYR A 124 -0.18 15.60 0.28
CA TYR A 124 -1.20 15.95 -0.72
C TYR A 124 -2.34 14.95 -0.84
N TRP A 125 -2.31 13.84 -0.11
CA TRP A 125 -3.41 12.90 -0.14
C TRP A 125 -4.68 13.55 0.42
N ASN A 126 -5.73 13.51 -0.37
CA ASN A 126 -7.04 13.95 0.08
C ASN A 126 -7.72 12.84 0.86
N ILE A 127 -7.88 13.04 2.16
CA ILE A 127 -8.51 12.08 3.07
C ILE A 127 -9.93 12.49 3.48
N ASN A 128 -10.55 13.45 2.79
CA ASN A 128 -11.88 13.97 3.15
C ASN A 128 -12.95 12.89 3.22
N ASN A 129 -12.83 11.80 2.45
CA ASN A 129 -13.79 10.71 2.43
C ASN A 129 -13.37 9.50 3.28
N VAL A 130 -12.18 9.56 3.90
CA VAL A 130 -11.67 8.45 4.71
C VAL A 130 -12.41 8.40 6.04
N THR A 131 -12.96 7.22 6.35
CA THR A 131 -13.68 6.96 7.61
C THR A 131 -12.87 6.13 8.59
N ASN A 132 -11.93 5.33 8.10
CA ASN A 132 -11.11 4.45 8.94
C ASN A 132 -9.63 4.51 8.54
N MET A 133 -8.78 4.94 9.48
CA MET A 133 -7.33 5.02 9.39
C MET A 133 -6.66 4.26 10.53
N SER A 134 -7.38 3.38 11.24
CA SER A 134 -6.80 2.63 12.36
C SER A 134 -5.54 1.88 11.94
N TYR A 135 -4.53 1.86 12.81
CA TYR A 135 -3.26 1.15 12.61
C TYR A 135 -2.45 1.57 11.36
N ILE A 136 -2.72 2.71 10.73
CA ILE A 136 -2.15 3.04 9.42
C ILE A 136 -0.61 3.01 9.41
N PHE A 137 0.06 3.45 10.49
CA PHE A 137 1.53 3.44 10.64
C PHE A 137 1.99 2.61 11.85
N TYR A 138 1.10 1.81 12.42
CA TYR A 138 1.42 1.07 13.64
C TYR A 138 2.53 0.05 13.37
N ASP A 139 3.51 -0.02 14.28
CA ASP A 139 4.66 -0.92 14.23
C ASP A 139 5.58 -0.73 13.01
N CYS A 140 5.65 0.52 12.48
CA CYS A 140 6.69 0.92 11.53
C CYS A 140 7.96 1.32 12.30
N SER A 141 8.58 0.36 12.98
CA SER A 141 9.59 0.62 14.03
C SER A 141 10.90 1.27 13.56
N SER A 142 11.23 1.16 12.25
CA SER A 142 12.40 1.84 11.67
C SER A 142 12.08 3.23 11.08
N LEU A 143 10.81 3.64 11.07
CA LEU A 143 10.41 4.93 10.50
C LEU A 143 10.88 6.07 11.42
N THR A 144 11.75 6.94 10.88
CA THR A 144 12.38 8.02 11.66
C THR A 144 11.54 9.30 11.70
N SER A 145 10.66 9.49 10.74
CA SER A 145 9.74 10.63 10.67
C SER A 145 8.54 10.32 9.79
N LEU A 146 7.42 10.96 10.08
CA LEU A 146 6.28 11.00 9.16
C LEU A 146 6.45 12.19 8.20
N PRO A 147 5.97 12.11 6.96
CA PRO A 147 5.77 13.29 6.13
C PRO A 147 4.78 14.24 6.80
N ASP A 148 4.79 15.51 6.39
CA ASP A 148 3.86 16.49 6.94
C ASP A 148 2.40 16.13 6.57
N ILE A 149 1.65 15.70 7.56
CA ILE A 149 0.22 15.35 7.44
C ILE A 149 -0.70 16.36 8.13
N SER A 150 -0.19 17.54 8.48
CA SER A 150 -0.96 18.60 9.18
C SER A 150 -2.17 19.08 8.39
N ASN A 151 -2.13 18.97 7.06
CA ASN A 151 -3.20 19.35 6.18
C ASN A 151 -4.30 18.25 6.00
N TRP A 152 -4.14 17.11 6.61
CA TRP A 152 -5.15 16.06 6.53
C TRP A 152 -6.43 16.46 7.25
N ASN A 153 -7.53 16.56 6.52
CA ASN A 153 -8.84 16.83 7.10
C ASN A 153 -9.46 15.53 7.64
N ILE A 154 -9.44 15.37 8.95
CA ILE A 154 -9.91 14.16 9.64
C ILE A 154 -11.38 14.23 10.07
N ASN A 155 -12.17 15.19 9.61
CA ASN A 155 -13.54 15.42 10.08
C ASN A 155 -14.47 14.21 9.89
N ASN A 156 -14.23 13.40 8.86
CA ASN A 156 -15.03 12.21 8.57
C ASN A 156 -14.42 10.91 9.12
N VAL A 157 -13.24 10.98 9.74
CA VAL A 157 -12.58 9.80 10.29
C VAL A 157 -13.24 9.40 11.60
N THR A 158 -13.86 8.23 11.62
CA THR A 158 -14.54 7.67 12.80
C THR A 158 -13.66 6.70 13.59
N ASN A 159 -12.60 6.17 12.97
CA ASN A 159 -11.67 5.28 13.65
C ASN A 159 -10.22 5.66 13.33
N MET A 160 -9.50 6.11 14.36
CA MET A 160 -8.09 6.48 14.35
C MET A 160 -7.30 5.67 15.39
N SER A 161 -7.80 4.54 15.87
CA SER A 161 -7.12 3.76 16.90
C SER A 161 -5.75 3.29 16.42
N TYR A 162 -4.75 3.36 17.31
CA TYR A 162 -3.39 2.87 17.07
C TYR A 162 -2.71 3.43 15.81
N ILE A 163 -2.90 4.73 15.52
CA ILE A 163 -2.23 5.39 14.38
C ILE A 163 -0.70 5.38 14.54
N TYR A 164 -0.17 5.34 15.76
CA TYR A 164 1.18 5.74 16.08
C TYR A 164 2.28 4.74 15.74
N VAL A 165 3.35 5.35 15.21
CA VAL A 165 4.75 4.96 15.38
C VAL A 165 5.22 5.48 16.74
N PHE A 166 5.91 4.65 17.53
CA PHE A 166 6.72 5.16 18.64
C PHE A 166 7.92 5.92 18.06
N LEU A 167 7.80 7.22 17.88
CA LEU A 167 8.95 8.11 17.72
C LEU A 167 9.52 8.32 19.14
N LEU A 168 10.50 7.51 19.52
CA LEU A 168 11.37 7.75 20.69
C LEU A 168 12.56 8.59 20.27
#